data_1d1099e33eef2a1fb0776a49f380ea6f
#
_entry.id   1d1099e33eef2a1fb0776a49f380ea6f
#
_cell.length_a   1.000
_cell.length_b   1.000
_cell.length_c   1.000
_cell.angle_alpha   90.00
_cell.angle_beta   90.00
_cell.angle_gamma   90.00
#
_symmetry.space_group_name_H-M   'P 1'
#
loop_
_entity.id
_entity.type
_entity.pdbx_description
1 polymer ?
#
loop_
_entity_poly.entity_id
_entity_poly.type
_entity_poly.pdbx_seq_one_letter_code
_entity_poly.pdbx_strand_id
1 'polypeptide(L)'
;MEQPHKDQVVIITGGAGGIGSHIAKAFADEGAKVVIAGRNQAKLDNIAGNIENGGNTCVPISCDVTKPEQVEKLVAYTVAQFGRLDVFVNNAGGAMFVKPPEKLRPEQWRAAIDLNLNSVFYCSAAAGQQMISQNGGRIINISSVAGIKNSPAFIHYGAAKAGVINFTKSIAACWGEHNINVNCIAPGLTATEGVAQWLPAKTKEDGSPVPLLEYPPDPQHVADLALFLASPGSARISGEIFPIRALTEII
;
A
#
# COMPACT_ATOMS: atom_id res chain seq x y z
N MET A 1 20.01 -17.66 7.51
CA MET A 1 19.98 -16.31 6.91
C MET A 1 19.30 -15.41 7.94
N GLU A 2 19.81 -14.18 8.16
CA GLU A 2 19.10 -13.22 9.01
C GLU A 2 17.76 -12.88 8.36
N GLN A 3 16.68 -12.96 9.15
CA GLN A 3 15.35 -12.52 8.74
C GLN A 3 15.18 -11.07 9.18
N PRO A 4 15.40 -10.08 8.30
CA PRO A 4 15.45 -8.66 8.68
C PRO A 4 14.12 -8.11 9.20
N HIS A 5 13.02 -8.85 8.99
CA HIS A 5 11.67 -8.48 9.41
C HIS A 5 11.15 -9.30 10.60
N LYS A 6 11.98 -10.21 11.13
CA LYS A 6 11.58 -11.02 12.27
C LYS A 6 11.12 -10.17 13.44
N ASP A 7 9.96 -10.50 13.99
CA ASP A 7 9.31 -9.81 15.12
C ASP A 7 8.91 -8.34 14.85
N GLN A 8 9.12 -7.79 13.66
CA GLN A 8 8.56 -6.48 13.32
C GLN A 8 7.03 -6.54 13.35
N VAL A 9 6.43 -5.47 13.83
CA VAL A 9 4.97 -5.30 13.85
C VAL A 9 4.54 -4.42 12.68
N VAL A 10 3.72 -4.99 11.79
CA VAL A 10 3.38 -4.39 10.50
C VAL A 10 1.86 -4.25 10.38
N ILE A 11 1.36 -3.04 10.11
CA ILE A 11 -0.03 -2.83 9.71
C ILE A 11 -0.11 -2.62 8.20
N ILE A 12 -1.05 -3.30 7.54
CA ILE A 12 -1.31 -3.17 6.10
C ILE A 12 -2.79 -2.87 5.89
N THR A 13 -3.11 -1.67 5.44
CA THR A 13 -4.49 -1.31 5.08
C THR A 13 -4.84 -1.85 3.69
N GLY A 14 -6.09 -2.26 3.47
CA GLY A 14 -6.48 -2.95 2.25
C GLY A 14 -5.81 -4.32 2.12
N GLY A 15 -5.46 -4.98 3.23
CA GLY A 15 -4.70 -6.22 3.30
C GLY A 15 -5.39 -7.45 2.69
N ALA A 16 -6.70 -7.38 2.40
CA ALA A 16 -7.42 -8.43 1.66
C ALA A 16 -7.48 -8.18 0.15
N GLY A 17 -6.87 -7.10 -0.37
CA GLY A 17 -6.78 -6.80 -1.80
C GLY A 17 -5.57 -7.44 -2.47
N GLY A 18 -5.52 -7.43 -3.81
CA GLY A 18 -4.48 -8.11 -4.58
C GLY A 18 -3.05 -7.73 -4.18
N ILE A 19 -2.71 -6.43 -4.15
CA ILE A 19 -1.37 -5.97 -3.72
C ILE A 19 -1.21 -6.17 -2.20
N GLY A 20 -2.22 -5.78 -1.41
CA GLY A 20 -2.15 -5.84 0.06
C GLY A 20 -1.95 -7.24 0.61
N SER A 21 -2.59 -8.25 0.04
CA SER A 21 -2.44 -9.64 0.47
C SER A 21 -1.04 -10.20 0.18
N HIS A 22 -0.42 -9.81 -0.94
CA HIS A 22 0.95 -10.20 -1.26
C HIS A 22 1.95 -9.51 -0.32
N ILE A 23 1.75 -8.22 -0.02
CA ILE A 23 2.56 -7.52 0.99
C ILE A 23 2.43 -8.20 2.35
N ALA A 24 1.19 -8.52 2.77
CA ALA A 24 0.95 -9.20 4.05
C ALA A 24 1.66 -10.55 4.13
N LYS A 25 1.53 -11.37 3.09
CA LYS A 25 2.19 -12.66 3.01
C LYS A 25 3.72 -12.52 3.04
N ALA A 26 4.28 -11.59 2.27
CA ALA A 26 5.72 -11.39 2.18
C ALA A 26 6.33 -11.00 3.55
N PHE A 27 5.71 -10.05 4.28
CA PHE A 27 6.15 -9.71 5.63
C PHE A 27 6.02 -10.88 6.61
N ALA A 28 4.92 -11.63 6.54
CA ALA A 28 4.69 -12.78 7.40
C ALA A 28 5.70 -13.90 7.15
N ASP A 29 6.05 -14.18 5.89
CA ASP A 29 7.04 -15.19 5.52
C ASP A 29 8.47 -14.81 6.01
N GLU A 30 8.74 -13.51 6.21
CA GLU A 30 9.97 -13.00 6.82
C GLU A 30 9.89 -12.90 8.36
N GLY A 31 8.85 -13.47 8.97
CA GLY A 31 8.69 -13.57 10.42
C GLY A 31 8.12 -12.34 11.12
N ALA A 32 7.53 -11.39 10.38
CA ALA A 32 6.85 -10.24 10.96
C ALA A 32 5.49 -10.65 11.58
N LYS A 33 5.05 -9.89 12.58
CA LYS A 33 3.69 -9.93 13.15
C LYS A 33 2.82 -8.98 12.34
N VAL A 34 1.96 -9.53 11.51
CA VAL A 34 1.18 -8.77 10.53
C VAL A 34 -0.23 -8.49 11.04
N VAL A 35 -0.68 -7.26 10.90
CA VAL A 35 -2.08 -6.85 11.08
C VAL A 35 -2.61 -6.39 9.74
N ILE A 36 -3.65 -7.04 9.23
CA ILE A 36 -4.32 -6.65 8.00
C ILE A 36 -5.64 -5.95 8.30
N ALA A 37 -5.87 -4.79 7.67
CA ALA A 37 -7.06 -4.00 7.88
C ALA A 37 -7.85 -3.77 6.59
N GLY A 38 -9.18 -3.76 6.70
CA GLY A 38 -10.08 -3.49 5.58
C GLY A 38 -11.54 -3.62 6.00
N ARG A 39 -12.48 -3.34 5.09
CA ARG A 39 -13.91 -3.30 5.42
C ARG A 39 -14.61 -4.68 5.42
N ASN A 40 -14.07 -5.66 4.73
CA ASN A 40 -14.69 -6.98 4.58
C ASN A 40 -13.99 -8.00 5.48
N GLN A 41 -14.56 -8.25 6.65
CA GLN A 41 -14.00 -9.16 7.65
C GLN A 41 -13.78 -10.57 7.08
N ALA A 42 -14.75 -11.13 6.37
CA ALA A 42 -14.63 -12.50 5.83
C ALA A 42 -13.46 -12.66 4.84
N LYS A 43 -13.16 -11.62 4.02
CA LYS A 43 -11.99 -11.64 3.16
C LYS A 43 -10.68 -11.51 3.95
N LEU A 44 -10.68 -10.70 5.00
CA LEU A 44 -9.53 -10.56 5.88
C LEU A 44 -9.26 -11.89 6.62
N ASP A 45 -10.30 -12.55 7.15
CA ASP A 45 -10.19 -13.84 7.85
C ASP A 45 -9.60 -14.91 6.93
N ASN A 46 -10.02 -14.94 5.66
CA ASN A 46 -9.47 -15.88 4.69
C ASN A 46 -7.96 -15.65 4.45
N ILE A 47 -7.54 -14.39 4.24
CA ILE A 47 -6.12 -14.08 4.04
C ILE A 47 -5.30 -14.39 5.31
N ALA A 48 -5.80 -14.01 6.49
CA ALA A 48 -5.14 -14.29 7.75
C ALA A 48 -5.01 -15.81 7.98
N GLY A 49 -6.09 -16.58 7.77
CA GLY A 49 -6.06 -18.03 7.89
C GLY A 49 -5.05 -18.70 6.95
N ASN A 50 -4.92 -18.22 5.71
CA ASN A 50 -3.90 -18.74 4.78
C ASN A 50 -2.46 -18.46 5.27
N ILE A 51 -2.22 -17.29 5.86
CA ILE A 51 -0.91 -16.92 6.44
C ILE A 51 -0.64 -17.76 7.71
N GLU A 52 -1.62 -17.90 8.58
CA GLU A 52 -1.49 -18.68 9.83
C GLU A 52 -1.29 -20.18 9.57
N ASN A 53 -1.92 -20.74 8.55
CA ASN A 53 -1.69 -22.11 8.11
C ASN A 53 -0.24 -22.37 7.66
N GLY A 54 0.48 -21.32 7.25
CA GLY A 54 1.91 -21.35 7.00
C GLY A 54 2.79 -21.24 8.26
N GLY A 55 2.20 -21.17 9.45
CA GLY A 55 2.91 -21.03 10.73
C GLY A 55 3.26 -19.60 11.10
N ASN A 56 2.74 -18.61 10.38
CA ASN A 56 3.03 -17.18 10.57
C ASN A 56 1.93 -16.46 11.37
N THR A 57 2.18 -15.24 11.82
CA THR A 57 1.22 -14.44 12.60
C THR A 57 0.51 -13.41 11.72
N CYS A 58 -0.82 -13.48 11.63
CA CYS A 58 -1.62 -12.48 10.92
C CYS A 58 -2.93 -12.21 11.66
N VAL A 59 -3.19 -10.95 12.01
CA VAL A 59 -4.41 -10.54 12.72
C VAL A 59 -5.32 -9.74 11.78
N PRO A 60 -6.54 -10.20 11.48
CA PRO A 60 -7.49 -9.50 10.64
C PRO A 60 -8.33 -8.51 11.45
N ILE A 61 -8.38 -7.23 11.05
CA ILE A 61 -9.17 -6.20 11.74
C ILE A 61 -10.06 -5.45 10.76
N SER A 62 -11.38 -5.43 11.05
CA SER A 62 -12.30 -4.60 10.28
C SER A 62 -12.04 -3.12 10.56
N CYS A 63 -11.72 -2.36 9.50
CA CYS A 63 -11.44 -0.93 9.58
C CYS A 63 -11.81 -0.22 8.28
N ASP A 64 -12.62 0.83 8.39
CA ASP A 64 -12.80 1.80 7.31
C ASP A 64 -11.79 2.94 7.50
N VAL A 65 -10.78 2.99 6.65
CA VAL A 65 -9.70 3.98 6.70
C VAL A 65 -10.17 5.42 6.46
N THR A 66 -11.40 5.63 5.96
CA THR A 66 -12.01 6.96 5.82
C THR A 66 -12.56 7.49 7.14
N LYS A 67 -12.47 6.72 8.22
CA LYS A 67 -12.95 7.02 9.56
C LYS A 67 -11.77 7.13 10.52
N PRO A 68 -11.30 8.36 10.86
CA PRO A 68 -10.11 8.55 11.71
C PRO A 68 -10.17 7.77 13.02
N GLU A 69 -11.33 7.73 13.67
CA GLU A 69 -11.52 7.02 14.93
C GLU A 69 -11.35 5.49 14.84
N GLN A 70 -11.59 4.90 13.66
CA GLN A 70 -11.33 3.49 13.43
C GLN A 70 -9.84 3.22 13.18
N VAL A 71 -9.16 4.15 12.54
CA VAL A 71 -7.72 4.08 12.31
C VAL A 71 -6.96 4.21 13.64
N GLU A 72 -7.35 5.15 14.50
CA GLU A 72 -6.77 5.29 15.84
C GLU A 72 -6.94 4.00 16.65
N LYS A 73 -8.13 3.39 16.63
CA LYS A 73 -8.39 2.11 17.29
C LYS A 73 -7.54 0.97 16.71
N LEU A 74 -7.33 0.93 15.40
CA LEU A 74 -6.48 -0.06 14.74
C LEU A 74 -5.04 0.02 15.25
N VAL A 75 -4.47 1.23 15.31
CA VAL A 75 -3.10 1.44 15.83
C VAL A 75 -3.04 1.10 17.31
N ALA A 76 -3.97 1.61 18.13
CA ALA A 76 -4.01 1.34 19.56
C ALA A 76 -4.13 -0.15 19.89
N TYR A 77 -4.99 -0.88 19.16
CA TYR A 77 -5.10 -2.33 19.31
C TYR A 77 -3.79 -3.05 18.98
N THR A 78 -3.16 -2.67 17.85
CA THR A 78 -1.90 -3.28 17.42
C THR A 78 -0.79 -3.08 18.45
N VAL A 79 -0.68 -1.86 19.00
CA VAL A 79 0.30 -1.55 20.03
C VAL A 79 -0.01 -2.28 21.34
N ALA A 80 -1.28 -2.38 21.74
CA ALA A 80 -1.67 -3.13 22.94
C ALA A 80 -1.35 -4.63 22.80
N GLN A 81 -1.52 -5.19 21.60
CA GLN A 81 -1.27 -6.61 21.32
C GLN A 81 0.22 -6.95 21.21
N PHE A 82 1.03 -6.09 20.58
CA PHE A 82 2.41 -6.40 20.21
C PHE A 82 3.46 -5.46 20.82
N GLY A 83 3.05 -4.40 21.52
CA GLY A 83 3.94 -3.47 22.25
C GLY A 83 4.57 -2.38 21.39
N ARG A 84 4.46 -2.44 20.04
CA ARG A 84 5.11 -1.52 19.10
C ARG A 84 4.42 -1.47 17.74
N LEU A 85 4.86 -0.54 16.89
CA LEU A 85 4.48 -0.48 15.47
C LEU A 85 5.71 -0.10 14.64
N ASP A 86 6.25 -1.04 13.88
CA ASP A 86 7.48 -0.82 13.09
C ASP A 86 7.22 -0.34 11.68
N VAL A 87 6.19 -0.89 11.03
CA VAL A 87 5.88 -0.58 9.64
C VAL A 87 4.37 -0.32 9.49
N PHE A 88 4.03 0.75 8.78
CA PHE A 88 2.66 1.02 8.36
C PHE A 88 2.59 1.14 6.84
N VAL A 89 1.81 0.26 6.20
CA VAL A 89 1.61 0.26 4.75
C VAL A 89 0.23 0.84 4.43
N ASN A 90 0.19 2.05 3.88
CA ASN A 90 -0.99 2.69 3.36
C ASN A 90 -1.32 2.15 1.96
N ASN A 91 -1.98 0.99 1.91
CA ASN A 91 -2.34 0.34 0.64
C ASN A 91 -3.82 0.46 0.29
N ALA A 92 -4.71 0.72 1.25
CA ALA A 92 -6.13 0.90 0.97
C ALA A 92 -6.38 2.00 -0.06
N GLY A 93 -7.17 1.70 -1.09
CA GLY A 93 -7.47 2.63 -2.17
C GLY A 93 -7.97 1.93 -3.43
N GLY A 94 -8.19 2.69 -4.47
CA GLY A 94 -8.57 2.18 -5.77
C GLY A 94 -9.27 3.21 -6.65
N ALA A 95 -9.24 2.98 -7.97
CA ALA A 95 -10.00 3.76 -8.93
C ALA A 95 -11.50 3.38 -8.82
N MET A 96 -12.37 4.38 -8.67
CA MET A 96 -13.78 4.15 -8.33
C MET A 96 -14.72 4.40 -9.51
N PHE A 97 -14.55 5.52 -10.21
CA PHE A 97 -15.54 5.99 -11.19
C PHE A 97 -14.86 6.26 -12.54
N VAL A 98 -15.29 5.57 -13.60
CA VAL A 98 -14.85 5.87 -14.98
C VAL A 98 -15.84 6.85 -15.57
N LYS A 99 -15.52 8.14 -15.54
CA LYS A 99 -16.39 9.20 -16.06
C LYS A 99 -15.58 10.35 -16.63
N PRO A 100 -16.04 11.00 -17.70
CA PRO A 100 -15.44 12.24 -18.14
C PRO A 100 -15.66 13.36 -17.10
N PRO A 101 -14.80 14.38 -17.05
CA PRO A 101 -14.77 15.40 -16.00
C PRO A 101 -16.11 16.09 -15.76
N GLU A 102 -16.80 16.45 -16.83
CA GLU A 102 -18.09 17.18 -16.79
C GLU A 102 -19.27 16.33 -16.27
N LYS A 103 -19.09 14.98 -16.18
CA LYS A 103 -20.08 14.04 -15.66
C LYS A 103 -19.73 13.49 -14.29
N LEU A 104 -18.57 13.85 -13.75
CA LEU A 104 -18.16 13.44 -12.41
C LEU A 104 -18.82 14.34 -11.38
N ARG A 105 -19.70 13.75 -10.55
CA ARG A 105 -20.41 14.51 -9.51
C ARG A 105 -19.50 14.85 -8.33
N PRO A 106 -19.74 15.98 -7.64
CA PRO A 106 -18.94 16.40 -6.49
C PRO A 106 -18.84 15.33 -5.38
N GLU A 107 -19.90 14.55 -5.14
CA GLU A 107 -19.89 13.48 -4.13
C GLU A 107 -18.96 12.33 -4.52
N GLN A 108 -18.89 12.01 -5.81
CA GLN A 108 -17.99 10.99 -6.34
C GLN A 108 -16.53 11.43 -6.25
N TRP A 109 -16.28 12.72 -6.53
CA TRP A 109 -14.96 13.32 -6.33
C TRP A 109 -14.54 13.23 -4.86
N ARG A 110 -15.39 13.71 -3.93
CA ARG A 110 -15.12 13.68 -2.48
C ARG A 110 -14.84 12.26 -2.01
N ALA A 111 -15.70 11.29 -2.34
CA ALA A 111 -15.52 9.90 -1.96
C ALA A 111 -14.16 9.31 -2.44
N ALA A 112 -13.72 9.68 -3.64
CA ALA A 112 -12.44 9.24 -4.16
C ALA A 112 -11.25 9.90 -3.45
N ILE A 113 -11.33 11.20 -3.13
CA ILE A 113 -10.31 11.90 -2.34
C ILE A 113 -10.27 11.35 -0.91
N ASP A 114 -11.42 11.11 -0.29
CA ASP A 114 -11.51 10.56 1.06
C ASP A 114 -10.83 9.19 1.15
N LEU A 115 -11.11 8.30 0.19
CA LEU A 115 -10.51 6.96 0.19
C LEU A 115 -9.02 6.94 -0.19
N ASN A 116 -8.58 7.77 -1.15
CA ASN A 116 -7.25 7.63 -1.75
C ASN A 116 -6.22 8.65 -1.27
N LEU A 117 -6.64 9.70 -0.53
CA LEU A 117 -5.76 10.74 0.00
C LEU A 117 -6.01 11.01 1.49
N ASN A 118 -7.24 11.36 1.89
CA ASN A 118 -7.52 11.70 3.29
C ASN A 118 -7.26 10.51 4.21
N SER A 119 -7.61 9.29 3.78
CA SER A 119 -7.30 8.07 4.53
C SER A 119 -5.80 7.88 4.77
N VAL A 120 -4.95 8.20 3.78
CA VAL A 120 -3.50 8.10 3.91
C VAL A 120 -2.99 9.08 4.96
N PHE A 121 -3.56 10.29 5.00
CA PHE A 121 -3.27 11.25 6.07
C PHE A 121 -3.68 10.71 7.44
N TYR A 122 -4.91 10.22 7.61
CA TYR A 122 -5.40 9.70 8.90
C TYR A 122 -4.54 8.53 9.40
N CYS A 123 -4.24 7.60 8.53
CA CYS A 123 -3.40 6.44 8.85
C CYS A 123 -1.97 6.86 9.21
N SER A 124 -1.38 7.75 8.41
CA SER A 124 -0.01 8.23 8.67
C SER A 124 0.08 9.04 9.95
N ALA A 125 -0.94 9.86 10.28
CA ALA A 125 -0.96 10.64 11.50
C ALA A 125 -1.02 9.73 12.75
N ALA A 126 -1.91 8.74 12.76
CA ALA A 126 -2.03 7.78 13.86
C ALA A 126 -0.77 6.93 14.02
N ALA A 127 -0.21 6.40 12.92
CA ALA A 127 1.04 5.65 12.94
C ALA A 127 2.22 6.54 13.38
N GLY A 128 2.29 7.77 12.86
CA GLY A 128 3.36 8.72 13.16
C GLY A 128 3.41 9.10 14.64
N GLN A 129 2.27 9.31 15.28
CA GLN A 129 2.22 9.56 16.75
C GLN A 129 2.87 8.41 17.54
N GLN A 130 2.54 7.16 17.19
CA GLN A 130 3.14 5.99 17.82
C GLN A 130 4.63 5.90 17.52
N MET A 131 5.02 6.08 16.25
CA MET A 131 6.41 5.97 15.80
C MET A 131 7.30 7.08 16.39
N ILE A 132 6.77 8.29 16.60
CA ILE A 132 7.47 9.38 17.30
C ILE A 132 7.73 8.98 18.75
N SER A 133 6.74 8.43 19.46
CA SER A 133 6.89 8.02 20.85
C SER A 133 7.94 6.93 21.06
N GLN A 134 8.18 6.09 20.06
CA GLN A 134 9.18 5.00 20.09
C GLN A 134 10.48 5.35 19.36
N ASN A 135 10.60 6.59 18.83
CA ASN A 135 11.75 7.13 18.13
C ASN A 135 12.18 6.29 16.92
N GLY A 136 11.22 5.91 16.09
CA GLY A 136 11.50 5.22 14.84
C GLY A 136 10.33 4.48 14.25
N GLY A 137 10.37 4.28 12.94
CA GLY A 137 9.36 3.55 12.19
C GLY A 137 9.54 3.67 10.67
N ARG A 138 8.68 2.98 9.94
CA ARG A 138 8.64 3.00 8.47
C ARG A 138 7.21 3.18 8.01
N ILE A 139 6.96 4.17 7.15
CA ILE A 139 5.67 4.34 6.48
C ILE A 139 5.86 4.15 4.98
N ILE A 140 5.07 3.28 4.39
CA ILE A 140 5.08 2.98 2.96
C ILE A 140 3.72 3.33 2.39
N ASN A 141 3.68 4.34 1.54
CA ASN A 141 2.46 4.78 0.87
C ASN A 141 2.35 4.13 -0.51
N ILE A 142 1.23 3.49 -0.80
CA ILE A 142 0.96 2.97 -2.14
C ILE A 142 0.20 4.04 -2.94
N SER A 143 0.94 4.74 -3.82
CA SER A 143 0.35 5.66 -4.78
C SER A 143 -0.02 4.94 -6.09
N SER A 144 0.25 5.53 -7.23
CA SER A 144 0.08 4.96 -8.56
C SER A 144 0.86 5.78 -9.59
N VAL A 145 1.21 5.19 -10.72
CA VAL A 145 1.68 5.95 -11.90
C VAL A 145 0.67 6.98 -12.36
N ALA A 146 -0.62 6.80 -12.06
CA ALA A 146 -1.67 7.80 -12.29
C ALA A 146 -1.47 9.11 -11.49
N GLY A 147 -0.65 9.08 -10.43
CA GLY A 147 -0.24 10.28 -9.70
C GLY A 147 1.03 10.93 -10.25
N ILE A 148 1.77 10.23 -11.11
CA ILE A 148 3.01 10.73 -11.74
C ILE A 148 2.72 11.33 -13.11
N LYS A 149 1.79 10.70 -13.86
CA LYS A 149 1.38 11.11 -15.20
C LYS A 149 -0.11 11.47 -15.22
N ASN A 150 -0.62 11.90 -16.39
CA ASN A 150 -2.04 12.13 -16.57
C ASN A 150 -2.86 10.85 -16.39
N SER A 151 -4.11 10.99 -15.95
CA SER A 151 -5.04 9.88 -15.72
C SER A 151 -6.45 10.28 -16.20
N PRO A 152 -6.67 10.38 -17.53
CA PRO A 152 -7.91 10.91 -18.08
C PRO A 152 -9.15 10.07 -17.74
N ALA A 153 -9.01 8.74 -17.64
CA ALA A 153 -10.09 7.86 -17.25
C ALA A 153 -10.48 7.97 -15.77
N PHE A 154 -9.56 8.42 -14.91
CA PHE A 154 -9.72 8.45 -13.44
C PHE A 154 -9.13 9.72 -12.84
N ILE A 155 -9.60 10.89 -13.29
CA ILE A 155 -9.02 12.20 -12.89
C ILE A 155 -8.97 12.40 -11.37
N HIS A 156 -10.01 11.97 -10.65
CA HIS A 156 -10.10 12.02 -9.19
C HIS A 156 -9.06 11.13 -8.51
N TYR A 157 -8.82 9.95 -9.07
CA TYR A 157 -7.82 9.02 -8.58
C TYR A 157 -6.40 9.54 -8.83
N GLY A 158 -6.13 10.02 -10.05
CA GLY A 158 -4.84 10.64 -10.40
C GLY A 158 -4.51 11.82 -9.49
N ALA A 159 -5.48 12.72 -9.27
CA ALA A 159 -5.31 13.86 -8.37
C ALA A 159 -5.01 13.42 -6.93
N ALA A 160 -5.76 12.42 -6.39
CA ALA A 160 -5.53 11.89 -5.06
C ALA A 160 -4.14 11.25 -4.95
N LYS A 161 -3.73 10.44 -5.92
CA LYS A 161 -2.44 9.74 -5.92
C LYS A 161 -1.25 10.69 -6.13
N ALA A 162 -1.41 11.79 -6.87
CA ALA A 162 -0.46 12.89 -6.91
C ALA A 162 -0.33 13.59 -5.55
N GLY A 163 -1.46 13.79 -4.86
CA GLY A 163 -1.49 14.28 -3.48
C GLY A 163 -0.70 13.39 -2.51
N VAL A 164 -0.86 12.06 -2.60
CA VAL A 164 -0.09 11.09 -1.80
C VAL A 164 1.41 11.20 -2.06
N ILE A 165 1.83 11.40 -3.31
CA ILE A 165 3.25 11.58 -3.67
C ILE A 165 3.84 12.82 -2.98
N ASN A 166 3.16 13.97 -3.05
CA ASN A 166 3.62 15.19 -2.40
C ASN A 166 3.55 15.07 -0.87
N PHE A 167 2.48 14.51 -0.33
CA PHE A 167 2.32 14.24 1.10
C PHE A 167 3.47 13.38 1.64
N THR A 168 3.86 12.30 0.93
CA THR A 168 5.01 11.46 1.30
C THR A 168 6.28 12.27 1.50
N LYS A 169 6.64 13.12 0.54
CA LYS A 169 7.83 13.98 0.61
C LYS A 169 7.78 14.93 1.80
N SER A 170 6.61 15.52 2.03
CA SER A 170 6.39 16.49 3.09
C SER A 170 6.56 15.88 4.48
N ILE A 171 5.88 14.75 4.74
CA ILE A 171 5.98 14.13 6.07
C ILE A 171 7.32 13.42 6.30
N ALA A 172 8.01 12.96 5.24
CA ALA A 172 9.37 12.46 5.35
C ALA A 172 10.33 13.53 5.88
N ALA A 173 10.21 14.77 5.39
CA ALA A 173 10.98 15.90 5.89
C ALA A 173 10.62 16.27 7.33
N CYS A 174 9.32 16.23 7.69
CA CYS A 174 8.86 16.54 9.05
C CYS A 174 9.32 15.52 10.10
N TRP A 175 9.39 14.22 9.72
CA TRP A 175 9.60 13.14 10.69
C TRP A 175 10.99 12.50 10.64
N GLY A 176 11.88 13.04 9.81
CA GLY A 176 13.28 12.58 9.74
C GLY A 176 14.02 12.68 11.07
N GLU A 177 13.75 13.73 11.87
CA GLU A 177 14.33 13.92 13.21
C GLU A 177 13.92 12.82 14.23
N HIS A 178 12.79 12.13 13.95
CA HIS A 178 12.28 11.02 14.78
C HIS A 178 12.69 9.63 14.25
N ASN A 179 13.64 9.56 13.31
CA ASN A 179 14.06 8.31 12.67
C ASN A 179 12.90 7.56 11.97
N ILE A 180 11.92 8.29 11.44
CA ILE A 180 10.82 7.72 10.67
C ILE A 180 11.10 7.92 9.19
N ASN A 181 11.25 6.81 8.44
CA ASN A 181 11.35 6.86 6.99
C ASN A 181 9.95 6.78 6.36
N VAL A 182 9.67 7.66 5.43
CA VAL A 182 8.40 7.64 4.69
C VAL A 182 8.70 7.61 3.20
N ASN A 183 8.28 6.54 2.53
CA ASN A 183 8.50 6.36 1.09
C ASN A 183 7.20 5.99 0.37
N CYS A 184 7.20 6.11 -0.93
CA CYS A 184 6.05 5.85 -1.77
C CYS A 184 6.39 4.84 -2.88
N ILE A 185 5.58 3.80 -3.02
CA ILE A 185 5.58 2.94 -4.19
C ILE A 185 4.46 3.41 -5.11
N ALA A 186 4.73 3.54 -6.40
CA ALA A 186 3.78 3.98 -7.41
C ALA A 186 3.58 2.89 -8.48
N PRO A 187 2.72 1.88 -8.22
CA PRO A 187 2.46 0.83 -9.18
C PRO A 187 1.74 1.35 -10.43
N GLY A 188 2.07 0.75 -11.59
CA GLY A 188 1.24 0.79 -12.78
C GLY A 188 0.12 -0.23 -12.74
N LEU A 189 -0.39 -0.63 -13.91
CA LEU A 189 -1.26 -1.79 -14.00
C LEU A 189 -0.51 -3.00 -13.45
N THR A 190 -1.02 -3.56 -12.35
CA THR A 190 -0.40 -4.70 -11.65
C THR A 190 -1.29 -5.91 -11.81
N ALA A 191 -0.72 -7.08 -12.14
CA ALA A 191 -1.44 -8.30 -12.49
C ALA A 191 -2.15 -8.95 -11.29
N THR A 192 -3.20 -8.31 -10.81
CA THR A 192 -4.09 -8.81 -9.75
C THR A 192 -5.39 -9.36 -10.33
N GLU A 193 -6.10 -10.20 -9.57
CA GLU A 193 -7.43 -10.71 -9.97
C GLU A 193 -8.42 -9.59 -10.32
N GLY A 194 -8.39 -8.48 -9.57
CA GLY A 194 -9.30 -7.35 -9.77
C GLY A 194 -9.14 -6.61 -11.09
N VAL A 195 -8.02 -6.81 -11.80
CA VAL A 195 -7.72 -6.18 -13.10
C VAL A 195 -7.47 -7.20 -14.20
N ALA A 196 -7.73 -8.47 -13.97
CA ALA A 196 -7.44 -9.56 -14.92
C ALA A 196 -7.98 -9.31 -16.34
N GLN A 197 -9.17 -8.69 -16.43
CA GLN A 197 -9.82 -8.35 -17.70
C GLN A 197 -9.10 -7.27 -18.52
N TRP A 198 -8.17 -6.52 -17.92
CA TRP A 198 -7.40 -5.45 -18.58
C TRP A 198 -5.95 -5.85 -18.83
N LEU A 199 -5.55 -7.04 -18.43
CA LEU A 199 -4.19 -7.51 -18.68
C LEU A 199 -4.01 -7.86 -20.15
N PRO A 200 -2.88 -7.48 -20.78
CA PRO A 200 -2.55 -7.88 -22.12
C PRO A 200 -2.27 -9.39 -22.18
N ALA A 201 -2.25 -9.95 -23.39
CA ALA A 201 -1.78 -11.32 -23.59
C ALA A 201 -0.31 -11.45 -23.16
N LYS A 202 0.06 -12.61 -22.63
CA LYS A 202 1.45 -12.92 -22.23
C LYS A 202 2.36 -13.26 -23.42
N THR A 203 1.76 -13.47 -24.60
CA THR A 203 2.46 -13.79 -25.85
C THR A 203 2.11 -12.76 -26.93
N LYS A 204 3.07 -12.46 -27.78
CA LYS A 204 2.91 -11.62 -28.96
C LYS A 204 2.14 -12.39 -30.07
N GLU A 205 1.75 -11.71 -31.15
CA GLU A 205 1.05 -12.33 -32.29
C GLU A 205 1.86 -13.43 -32.95
N ASP A 206 3.19 -13.36 -32.97
CA ASP A 206 4.10 -14.36 -33.48
C ASP A 206 4.33 -15.56 -32.52
N GLY A 207 3.63 -15.61 -31.40
CA GLY A 207 3.75 -16.65 -30.38
C GLY A 207 4.93 -16.51 -29.42
N SER A 208 5.79 -15.51 -29.59
CA SER A 208 6.90 -15.24 -28.68
C SER A 208 6.40 -14.64 -27.36
N PRO A 209 7.09 -14.87 -26.22
CA PRO A 209 6.70 -14.27 -24.94
C PRO A 209 6.89 -12.74 -24.97
N VAL A 210 5.98 -12.02 -24.34
CA VAL A 210 6.19 -10.60 -24.07
C VAL A 210 7.36 -10.43 -23.10
N PRO A 211 8.33 -9.55 -23.38
CA PRO A 211 9.46 -9.30 -22.46
C PRO A 211 8.98 -8.90 -21.07
N LEU A 212 9.71 -9.34 -20.03
CA LEU A 212 9.35 -9.09 -18.63
C LEU A 212 9.07 -7.61 -18.32
N LEU A 213 9.90 -6.71 -18.84
CA LEU A 213 9.75 -5.26 -18.58
C LEU A 213 8.66 -4.60 -19.42
N GLU A 214 8.08 -5.32 -20.37
CA GLU A 214 6.95 -4.85 -21.20
C GLU A 214 5.61 -5.39 -20.68
N TYR A 215 5.62 -6.38 -19.78
CA TYR A 215 4.42 -6.97 -19.18
C TYR A 215 4.10 -6.29 -17.82
N PRO A 216 2.81 -6.12 -17.46
CA PRO A 216 2.44 -5.61 -16.14
C PRO A 216 3.07 -6.41 -15.00
N PRO A 217 3.65 -5.75 -13.98
CA PRO A 217 4.29 -6.43 -12.86
C PRO A 217 3.28 -7.25 -12.04
N ASP A 218 3.76 -8.35 -11.47
CA ASP A 218 3.00 -9.10 -10.48
C ASP A 218 2.95 -8.33 -9.15
N PRO A 219 1.90 -8.54 -8.31
CA PRO A 219 1.82 -7.92 -6.98
C PRO A 219 3.02 -8.24 -6.09
N GLN A 220 3.68 -9.37 -6.31
CA GLN A 220 4.89 -9.75 -5.57
C GLN A 220 6.02 -8.73 -5.75
N HIS A 221 6.21 -8.15 -6.93
CA HIS A 221 7.24 -7.12 -7.13
C HIS A 221 6.99 -5.87 -6.26
N VAL A 222 5.72 -5.54 -6.00
CA VAL A 222 5.37 -4.45 -5.07
C VAL A 222 5.67 -4.85 -3.63
N ALA A 223 5.40 -6.11 -3.27
CA ALA A 223 5.69 -6.65 -1.95
C ALA A 223 7.20 -6.72 -1.67
N ASP A 224 8.01 -7.15 -2.64
CA ASP A 224 9.47 -7.22 -2.53
C ASP A 224 10.08 -5.82 -2.28
N LEU A 225 9.58 -4.80 -2.99
CA LEU A 225 10.02 -3.42 -2.74
C LEU A 225 9.53 -2.91 -1.38
N ALA A 226 8.34 -3.27 -0.93
CA ALA A 226 7.85 -2.91 0.40
C ALA A 226 8.73 -3.53 1.51
N LEU A 227 9.14 -4.79 1.37
CA LEU A 227 10.11 -5.43 2.27
C LEU A 227 11.43 -4.65 2.28
N PHE A 228 11.99 -4.35 1.11
CA PHE A 228 13.25 -3.59 1.03
C PHE A 228 13.12 -2.23 1.73
N LEU A 229 12.05 -1.47 1.48
CA LEU A 229 11.83 -0.15 2.10
C LEU A 229 11.59 -0.22 3.61
N ALA A 230 11.17 -1.37 4.13
CA ALA A 230 11.03 -1.63 5.57
C ALA A 230 12.31 -2.16 6.22
N SER A 231 13.31 -2.56 5.45
CA SER A 231 14.54 -3.18 5.93
C SER A 231 15.58 -2.15 6.40
N PRO A 232 16.59 -2.56 7.18
CA PRO A 232 17.74 -1.71 7.51
C PRO A 232 18.50 -1.21 6.28
N GLY A 233 18.49 -1.94 5.16
CA GLY A 233 19.14 -1.58 3.90
C GLY A 233 18.63 -0.26 3.29
N SER A 234 17.40 0.14 3.63
CA SER A 234 16.79 1.41 3.19
C SER A 234 16.88 2.55 4.21
N ALA A 235 17.68 2.42 5.29
CA ALA A 235 17.70 3.38 6.40
C ALA A 235 17.99 4.84 6.00
N ARG A 236 18.64 5.07 4.86
CA ARG A 236 18.93 6.41 4.33
C ARG A 236 18.00 6.84 3.19
N ILE A 237 16.94 6.07 2.93
CA ILE A 237 15.96 6.35 1.88
C ILE A 237 14.68 6.87 2.55
N SER A 238 14.34 8.14 2.32
CA SER A 238 13.11 8.75 2.84
C SER A 238 12.67 9.90 1.92
N GLY A 239 11.36 10.00 1.67
CA GLY A 239 10.77 10.97 0.75
C GLY A 239 10.78 10.54 -0.71
N GLU A 240 11.20 9.31 -1.02
CA GLU A 240 11.39 8.84 -2.38
C GLU A 240 10.14 8.17 -2.95
N ILE A 241 10.04 8.23 -4.28
CA ILE A 241 8.93 7.69 -5.06
C ILE A 241 9.45 6.64 -6.03
N PHE A 242 8.98 5.42 -5.89
CA PHE A 242 9.44 4.25 -6.67
C PHE A 242 8.34 3.76 -7.61
N PRO A 243 8.38 4.10 -8.91
CA PRO A 243 7.44 3.53 -9.86
C PRO A 243 7.79 2.06 -10.17
N ILE A 244 6.77 1.17 -10.13
CA ILE A 244 6.86 -0.22 -10.59
C ILE A 244 5.84 -0.40 -11.69
N ARG A 245 6.27 -0.53 -12.94
CA ARG A 245 5.38 -0.58 -14.10
C ARG A 245 6.03 -1.27 -15.29
N ALA A 246 5.22 -1.71 -16.24
CA ALA A 246 5.72 -2.03 -17.57
C ALA A 246 6.35 -0.78 -18.22
N LEU A 247 7.42 -0.96 -18.98
CA LEU A 247 8.08 0.14 -19.70
C LEU A 247 7.31 0.56 -20.95
N THR A 248 6.67 -0.38 -21.64
CA THR A 248 5.71 -0.13 -22.70
C THR A 248 4.39 0.31 -22.06
N GLU A 249 4.08 1.59 -22.13
CA GLU A 249 2.81 2.09 -21.64
C GLU A 249 1.67 1.65 -22.55
N ILE A 250 0.84 0.76 -22.03
CA ILE A 250 -0.53 0.65 -22.50
C ILE A 250 -1.22 1.92 -21.99
N ILE A 251 -1.49 2.84 -22.89
CA ILE A 251 -2.14 4.13 -22.65
C ILE A 251 -3.60 3.91 -22.24
#